data_88ec3cfe993ad87767a92126f9de95e2
#
_entry.id   88ec3cfe993ad87767a92126f9de95e2
#
_cell.length_a   1.000
_cell.length_b   1.000
_cell.length_c   1.000
_cell.angle_alpha   90.00
_cell.angle_beta   90.00
_cell.angle_gamma   90.00
#
_symmetry.space_group_name_H-M   'P 1'
#
loop_
_entity.id
_entity.type
_entity.pdbx_description
1 polymer ?
#
loop_
_entity_poly.entity_id
_entity_poly.type
_entity_poly.pdbx_seq_one_letter_code
_entity_poly.pdbx_strand_id
1 'polypeptide(L)'
;MGKVDVLKETTPLSSEDCFLVMQRPKSGFNFPLHVHMEFELNYLENAAGAIRIVGDSVEEIDDLDLVLIAGGTKHAYSNHKCPCNGIFEITIQFHKSLFDSLINRRHFKTMKDMFDNASSGLVFSREMILGIQDKLRMLSNDNKPDSFKNLLRLVEILKILSLDKAARRLNAVNTVKNYNNNDTDRLDSIMLYLHENYQKRITPKIRNYHPIHD
;
A
#
# COMPACT_ATOMS: atom_id res chain seq x y z
N MET A 1 -8.12 -18.47 -19.90
CA MET A 1 -7.68 -17.76 -18.70
C MET A 1 -7.60 -16.28 -19.04
N GLY A 2 -8.45 -15.45 -18.43
CA GLY A 2 -8.41 -14.00 -18.64
C GLY A 2 -7.18 -13.44 -17.93
N LYS A 3 -6.40 -12.61 -18.62
CA LYS A 3 -5.32 -11.84 -18.05
C LYS A 3 -5.95 -10.76 -17.15
N VAL A 4 -5.46 -10.59 -15.92
CA VAL A 4 -5.86 -9.45 -15.09
C VAL A 4 -5.32 -8.18 -15.75
N ASP A 5 -6.22 -7.30 -16.19
CA ASP A 5 -5.82 -6.01 -16.69
C ASP A 5 -5.40 -5.11 -15.53
N VAL A 6 -4.09 -4.89 -15.42
CA VAL A 6 -3.52 -3.97 -14.44
C VAL A 6 -3.52 -2.57 -15.03
N LEU A 7 -4.22 -1.65 -14.39
CA LEU A 7 -4.24 -0.26 -14.80
C LEU A 7 -2.84 0.36 -14.66
N LYS A 8 -2.31 0.89 -15.76
CA LYS A 8 -1.13 1.76 -15.67
C LYS A 8 -1.61 3.16 -15.31
N GLU A 9 -1.41 3.55 -14.07
CA GLU A 9 -1.76 4.88 -13.61
C GLU A 9 -0.70 5.89 -14.07
N THR A 10 -1.18 6.99 -14.63
CA THR A 10 -0.36 8.19 -14.82
C THR A 10 -0.62 9.11 -13.65
N THR A 11 0.34 9.20 -12.74
CA THR A 11 0.22 10.08 -11.59
C THR A 11 0.22 11.55 -12.03
N PRO A 12 -0.56 12.42 -11.38
CA PRO A 12 -0.57 13.84 -11.71
C PRO A 12 0.66 14.59 -11.14
N LEU A 13 1.71 13.87 -10.75
CA LEU A 13 2.97 14.41 -10.26
C LEU A 13 3.85 14.80 -11.45
N SER A 14 4.13 16.09 -11.61
CA SER A 14 5.01 16.58 -12.67
C SER A 14 6.49 16.35 -12.33
N SER A 15 7.38 16.50 -13.32
CA SER A 15 8.83 16.41 -13.09
C SER A 15 9.39 17.56 -12.24
N GLU A 16 8.62 18.63 -12.07
CA GLU A 16 8.99 19.80 -11.26
C GLU A 16 8.52 19.67 -9.81
N ASP A 17 7.58 18.74 -9.55
CA ASP A 17 7.05 18.51 -8.21
C ASP A 17 7.95 17.53 -7.43
N CYS A 18 8.16 17.80 -6.16
CA CYS A 18 8.85 16.87 -5.27
C CYS A 18 7.96 15.69 -4.85
N PHE A 19 6.68 15.97 -4.63
CA PHE A 19 5.68 14.99 -4.18
C PHE A 19 4.27 15.53 -4.40
N LEU A 20 3.31 14.62 -4.34
CA LEU A 20 1.87 14.90 -4.37
C LEU A 20 1.22 14.31 -3.12
N VAL A 21 0.30 15.05 -2.50
CA VAL A 21 -0.53 14.56 -1.39
C VAL A 21 -1.98 14.60 -1.82
N MET A 22 -2.64 13.47 -1.68
CA MET A 22 -4.08 13.35 -1.91
C MET A 22 -4.73 12.92 -0.60
N GLN A 23 -5.72 13.69 -0.15
CA GLN A 23 -6.55 13.34 0.99
C GLN A 23 -7.97 13.10 0.52
N ARG A 24 -8.54 11.96 0.87
CA ARG A 24 -9.89 11.57 0.40
C ARG A 24 -10.70 10.92 1.52
N PRO A 25 -11.85 11.49 1.91
CA PRO A 25 -12.86 10.71 2.60
C PRO A 25 -13.44 9.68 1.62
N LYS A 26 -13.56 8.43 2.05
CA LYS A 26 -14.05 7.34 1.21
C LYS A 26 -15.23 6.63 1.85
N SER A 27 -16.17 6.20 1.02
CA SER A 27 -17.24 5.26 1.37
C SER A 27 -16.93 3.83 0.90
N GLY A 28 -15.70 3.61 0.43
CA GLY A 28 -15.23 2.31 -0.06
C GLY A 28 -14.02 2.42 -0.98
N PHE A 29 -13.42 1.28 -1.28
CA PHE A 29 -12.30 1.15 -2.20
C PHE A 29 -12.83 0.79 -3.58
N ASN A 30 -12.72 1.71 -4.53
CA ASN A 30 -13.23 1.59 -5.90
C ASN A 30 -12.15 1.82 -6.96
N PHE A 31 -10.90 1.99 -6.56
CA PHE A 31 -9.79 2.11 -7.50
C PHE A 31 -9.26 0.72 -7.82
N PRO A 32 -9.09 0.38 -9.11
CA PRO A 32 -8.70 -0.97 -9.54
C PRO A 32 -7.26 -1.30 -9.17
N LEU A 33 -6.86 -2.57 -9.37
CA LEU A 33 -5.47 -2.96 -9.32
C LEU A 33 -4.65 -2.16 -10.33
N HIS A 34 -3.65 -1.44 -9.84
CA HIS A 34 -2.88 -0.49 -10.64
C HIS A 34 -1.39 -0.55 -10.34
N VAL A 35 -0.64 0.14 -11.17
CA VAL A 35 0.81 0.28 -11.04
C VAL A 35 1.23 1.65 -11.58
N HIS A 36 2.14 2.31 -10.87
CA HIS A 36 2.82 3.54 -11.28
C HIS A 36 4.31 3.48 -10.90
N MET A 37 5.11 4.47 -11.30
CA MET A 37 6.57 4.44 -11.13
C MET A 37 7.06 5.17 -9.87
N GLU A 38 6.22 5.93 -9.23
CA GLU A 38 6.51 6.68 -8.01
C GLU A 38 6.47 5.76 -6.79
N PHE A 39 7.18 6.14 -5.73
CA PHE A 39 6.89 5.63 -4.40
C PHE A 39 5.53 6.12 -3.95
N GLU A 40 4.78 5.27 -3.26
CA GLU A 40 3.53 5.62 -2.60
C GLU A 40 3.59 5.30 -1.11
N LEU A 41 3.32 6.29 -0.27
CA LEU A 41 3.02 6.10 1.14
C LEU A 41 1.52 6.27 1.32
N ASN A 42 0.83 5.16 1.60
CA ASN A 42 -0.63 5.13 1.76
C ASN A 42 -1.00 4.93 3.22
N TYR A 43 -1.77 5.85 3.76
CA TYR A 43 -2.29 5.86 5.13
C TYR A 43 -3.80 5.75 5.14
N LEU A 44 -4.32 4.84 5.96
CA LEU A 44 -5.75 4.59 6.14
C LEU A 44 -6.16 4.62 7.61
N GLU A 45 -7.32 5.21 7.86
CA GLU A 45 -8.06 5.13 9.13
C GLU A 45 -9.46 4.56 8.87
N ASN A 46 -10.02 3.86 9.87
CA ASN A 46 -11.36 3.25 9.82
C ASN A 46 -11.52 2.24 8.68
N ALA A 47 -10.45 1.52 8.34
CA ALA A 47 -10.43 0.57 7.23
C ALA A 47 -10.47 -0.91 7.66
N ALA A 48 -10.80 -1.19 8.93
CA ALA A 48 -10.82 -2.54 9.47
C ALA A 48 -11.64 -3.50 8.60
N GLY A 49 -11.05 -4.65 8.27
CA GLY A 49 -11.66 -5.68 7.43
C GLY A 49 -11.54 -5.43 5.92
N ALA A 50 -10.87 -4.36 5.48
CA ALA A 50 -10.49 -4.21 4.09
C ALA A 50 -9.34 -5.17 3.74
N ILE A 51 -9.20 -5.48 2.46
CA ILE A 51 -8.07 -6.24 1.93
C ILE A 51 -7.08 -5.27 1.29
N ARG A 52 -5.83 -5.32 1.72
CA ARG A 52 -4.70 -4.69 1.04
C ARG A 52 -4.02 -5.69 0.12
N ILE A 53 -3.78 -5.29 -1.12
CA ILE A 53 -3.08 -6.05 -2.14
C ILE A 53 -1.83 -5.25 -2.52
N VAL A 54 -0.63 -5.82 -2.34
CA VAL A 54 0.64 -5.21 -2.74
C VAL A 54 1.56 -6.30 -3.28
N GLY A 55 1.90 -6.23 -4.56
CA GLY A 55 2.61 -7.32 -5.24
C GLY A 55 1.82 -8.62 -5.14
N ASP A 56 2.45 -9.63 -4.56
CA ASP A 56 1.85 -10.95 -4.32
C ASP A 56 1.26 -11.10 -2.90
N SER A 57 1.32 -10.05 -2.08
CA SER A 57 0.73 -10.06 -0.73
C SER A 57 -0.73 -9.65 -0.75
N VAL A 58 -1.57 -10.43 -0.09
CA VAL A 58 -3.01 -10.17 0.09
C VAL A 58 -3.34 -10.34 1.57
N GLU A 59 -3.64 -9.25 2.26
CA GLU A 59 -3.85 -9.25 3.71
C GLU A 59 -5.09 -8.45 4.11
N GLU A 60 -5.87 -8.98 5.05
CA GLU A 60 -6.92 -8.20 5.74
C GLU A 60 -6.23 -7.22 6.69
N ILE A 61 -6.64 -5.96 6.67
CA ILE A 61 -6.03 -4.91 7.49
C ILE A 61 -6.90 -4.54 8.68
N ASP A 62 -6.26 -3.96 9.69
CA ASP A 62 -6.91 -3.39 10.87
C ASP A 62 -7.50 -1.99 10.57
N ASP A 63 -7.96 -1.31 11.62
CA ASP A 63 -8.53 0.05 11.56
C ASP A 63 -7.53 1.12 11.09
N LEU A 64 -6.23 0.91 11.37
CA LEU A 64 -5.12 1.75 10.92
C LEU A 64 -4.18 0.95 10.04
N ASP A 65 -3.84 1.47 8.89
CA ASP A 65 -2.84 0.90 8.00
C ASP A 65 -1.91 2.00 7.47
N LEU A 66 -0.64 1.69 7.37
CA LEU A 66 0.36 2.54 6.72
C LEU A 66 1.34 1.65 5.99
N VAL A 67 1.41 1.82 4.69
CA VAL A 67 2.29 1.04 3.81
C VAL A 67 3.09 1.95 2.90
N LEU A 68 4.38 1.65 2.75
CA LEU A 68 5.24 2.23 1.73
C LEU A 68 5.38 1.23 0.59
N ILE A 69 5.02 1.64 -0.61
CA ILE A 69 5.02 0.85 -1.84
C ILE A 69 6.04 1.44 -2.80
N ALA A 70 6.96 0.63 -3.30
CA ALA A 70 7.92 1.08 -4.29
C ALA A 70 7.30 1.13 -5.69
N GLY A 71 7.79 2.04 -6.51
CA GLY A 71 7.37 2.16 -7.91
C GLY A 71 7.51 0.86 -8.69
N GLY A 72 6.57 0.59 -9.58
CA GLY A 72 6.47 -0.64 -10.35
C GLY A 72 5.80 -1.80 -9.63
N THR A 73 5.40 -1.64 -8.36
CA THR A 73 4.68 -2.66 -7.59
C THR A 73 3.18 -2.51 -7.80
N LYS A 74 2.51 -3.57 -8.24
CA LYS A 74 1.04 -3.60 -8.39
C LYS A 74 0.39 -3.51 -7.01
N HIS A 75 -0.66 -2.69 -6.89
CA HIS A 75 -1.36 -2.56 -5.61
C HIS A 75 -2.80 -2.13 -5.77
N ALA A 76 -3.61 -2.44 -4.76
CA ALA A 76 -5.01 -2.06 -4.63
C ALA A 76 -5.52 -2.29 -3.21
N TYR A 77 -6.69 -1.73 -2.91
CA TYR A 77 -7.49 -2.09 -1.74
C TYR A 77 -8.86 -2.59 -2.18
N SER A 78 -9.47 -3.47 -1.38
CA SER A 78 -10.80 -4.01 -1.60
C SER A 78 -11.64 -3.93 -0.32
N ASN A 79 -12.93 -3.71 -0.47
CA ASN A 79 -13.86 -3.53 0.66
C ASN A 79 -13.97 -4.76 1.57
N HIS A 80 -14.03 -5.97 1.00
CA HIS A 80 -14.14 -7.24 1.72
C HIS A 80 -15.14 -7.19 2.90
N LYS A 81 -14.65 -7.20 4.16
CA LYS A 81 -15.45 -7.12 5.39
C LYS A 81 -15.55 -5.70 5.95
N CYS A 82 -14.85 -4.74 5.33
CA CYS A 82 -14.87 -3.35 5.79
C CYS A 82 -16.29 -2.78 5.64
N PRO A 83 -16.89 -2.22 6.71
CA PRO A 83 -18.15 -1.52 6.59
C PRO A 83 -18.02 -0.22 5.78
N CYS A 84 -16.81 0.23 5.57
CA CYS A 84 -16.44 1.39 4.76
C CYS A 84 -17.12 2.70 5.18
N ASN A 85 -17.47 2.82 6.47
CA ASN A 85 -18.09 4.02 7.00
C ASN A 85 -17.02 4.99 7.50
N GLY A 86 -16.81 6.08 6.74
CA GLY A 86 -15.89 7.13 7.15
C GLY A 86 -14.41 6.75 7.06
N ILE A 87 -14.02 5.99 6.05
CA ILE A 87 -12.60 5.75 5.76
C ILE A 87 -11.95 7.09 5.47
N PHE A 88 -10.81 7.32 6.10
CA PHE A 88 -9.96 8.47 5.83
C PHE A 88 -8.66 7.98 5.20
N GLU A 89 -8.33 8.49 4.02
CA GLU A 89 -7.14 8.11 3.28
C GLU A 89 -6.25 9.31 3.02
N ILE A 90 -4.95 9.13 3.23
CA ILE A 90 -3.89 10.03 2.75
C ILE A 90 -2.95 9.21 1.89
N THR A 91 -2.87 9.57 0.61
CA THR A 91 -1.91 9.00 -0.34
C THR A 91 -0.85 10.03 -0.65
N ILE A 92 0.42 9.69 -0.45
CA ILE A 92 1.58 10.54 -0.75
C ILE A 92 2.40 9.84 -1.82
N GLN A 93 2.50 10.44 -3.00
CA GLN A 93 3.31 9.94 -4.11
C GLN A 93 4.54 10.85 -4.29
N PHE A 94 5.71 10.25 -4.51
CA PHE A 94 6.95 10.99 -4.74
C PHE A 94 7.90 10.23 -5.67
N HIS A 95 8.68 10.98 -6.46
CA HIS A 95 9.65 10.37 -7.38
C HIS A 95 10.80 9.70 -6.63
N LYS A 96 11.22 8.54 -7.12
CA LYS A 96 12.40 7.85 -6.61
C LYS A 96 13.63 8.76 -6.60
N SER A 97 13.76 9.60 -7.62
CA SER A 97 14.90 10.52 -7.80
C SER A 97 14.96 11.65 -6.77
N LEU A 98 13.90 11.88 -5.98
CA LEU A 98 13.87 12.95 -4.96
C LEU A 98 15.08 12.91 -4.02
N PHE A 99 15.61 11.72 -3.75
CA PHE A 99 16.72 11.52 -2.83
C PHE A 99 18.02 11.03 -3.49
N ASP A 100 18.08 10.89 -4.82
CA ASP A 100 19.22 10.25 -5.52
C ASP A 100 20.58 10.85 -5.16
N SER A 101 20.68 12.17 -5.04
CA SER A 101 21.94 12.86 -4.66
C SER A 101 22.32 12.70 -3.18
N LEU A 102 21.36 12.32 -2.32
CA LEU A 102 21.52 12.30 -0.87
C LEU A 102 21.48 10.88 -0.28
N ILE A 103 20.79 9.94 -0.94
CA ILE A 103 20.43 8.63 -0.38
C ILE A 103 21.65 7.79 0.04
N ASN A 104 22.80 7.97 -0.63
CA ASN A 104 24.03 7.28 -0.30
C ASN A 104 24.88 8.00 0.78
N ARG A 105 24.41 9.14 1.29
CA ARG A 105 25.08 9.85 2.38
C ARG A 105 24.76 9.19 3.72
N ARG A 106 25.74 9.22 4.64
CA ARG A 106 25.65 8.56 5.96
C ARG A 106 24.37 8.88 6.73
N HIS A 107 23.85 10.11 6.65
CA HIS A 107 22.64 10.55 7.35
C HIS A 107 21.35 9.92 6.79
N PHE A 108 21.38 9.42 5.56
CA PHE A 108 20.24 8.80 4.88
C PHE A 108 20.24 7.27 4.93
N LYS A 109 21.22 6.66 5.63
CA LYS A 109 21.36 5.20 5.64
C LYS A 109 20.07 4.46 5.99
N THR A 110 19.36 4.86 7.06
CA THR A 110 18.11 4.21 7.47
C THR A 110 16.99 4.40 6.45
N MET A 111 16.91 5.57 5.82
CA MET A 111 15.94 5.81 4.73
C MET A 111 16.26 4.97 3.51
N LYS A 112 17.54 4.81 3.16
CA LYS A 112 17.95 3.92 2.08
C LYS A 112 17.51 2.49 2.36
N ASP A 113 17.82 1.98 3.55
CA ASP A 113 17.45 0.63 3.98
C ASP A 113 15.91 0.46 3.93
N MET A 114 15.13 1.46 4.32
CA MET A 114 13.67 1.48 4.24
C MET A 114 13.19 1.40 2.77
N PHE A 115 13.73 2.23 1.87
CA PHE A 115 13.35 2.22 0.46
C PHE A 115 13.72 0.91 -0.25
N ASP A 116 14.89 0.35 0.07
CA ASP A 116 15.32 -0.95 -0.45
C ASP A 116 14.36 -2.08 0.02
N ASN A 117 13.83 -1.97 1.24
CA ASN A 117 12.85 -2.92 1.80
C ASN A 117 11.43 -2.73 1.24
N ALA A 118 11.09 -1.57 0.69
CA ALA A 118 9.75 -1.28 0.16
C ALA A 118 9.46 -1.95 -1.20
N SER A 119 10.42 -2.63 -1.81
CA SER A 119 10.26 -3.31 -3.12
C SER A 119 9.15 -4.36 -3.14
N SER A 120 8.81 -4.94 -2.00
CA SER A 120 7.67 -5.86 -1.83
C SER A 120 6.51 -5.23 -1.05
N GLY A 121 6.59 -3.93 -0.77
CA GLY A 121 5.74 -3.24 0.20
C GLY A 121 6.29 -3.37 1.63
N LEU A 122 6.25 -2.27 2.38
CA LEU A 122 6.71 -2.18 3.77
C LEU A 122 5.60 -1.61 4.62
N VAL A 123 5.08 -2.42 5.55
CA VAL A 123 4.02 -2.02 6.50
C VAL A 123 4.65 -1.57 7.79
N PHE A 124 4.19 -0.45 8.32
CA PHE A 124 4.67 0.10 9.58
C PHE A 124 3.85 -0.37 10.77
N SER A 125 4.50 -0.35 11.94
CA SER A 125 3.86 -0.75 13.18
C SER A 125 2.75 0.23 13.61
N ARG A 126 1.74 -0.28 14.30
CA ARG A 126 0.66 0.55 14.85
C ARG A 126 1.20 1.66 15.76
N GLU A 127 2.22 1.36 16.56
CA GLU A 127 2.86 2.36 17.43
C GLU A 127 3.48 3.50 16.61
N MET A 128 4.19 3.16 15.54
CA MET A 128 4.77 4.14 14.62
C MET A 128 3.67 4.99 13.96
N ILE A 129 2.59 4.38 13.50
CA ILE A 129 1.46 5.07 12.87
C ILE A 129 0.88 6.10 13.84
N LEU A 130 0.56 5.70 15.07
CA LEU A 130 0.02 6.59 16.10
C LEU A 130 0.97 7.75 16.42
N GLY A 131 2.29 7.50 16.38
CA GLY A 131 3.30 8.53 16.62
C GLY A 131 3.43 9.60 15.54
N ILE A 132 2.98 9.32 14.31
CA ILE A 132 3.14 10.23 13.17
C ILE A 132 1.83 10.70 12.53
N GLN A 133 0.66 10.17 12.96
CA GLN A 133 -0.63 10.47 12.32
C GLN A 133 -0.93 11.97 12.23
N ASP A 134 -0.58 12.75 13.27
CA ASP A 134 -0.77 14.20 13.24
C ASP A 134 0.12 14.89 12.20
N LYS A 135 1.35 14.40 12.01
CA LYS A 135 2.26 14.92 10.98
C LYS A 135 1.73 14.60 9.57
N LEU A 136 1.15 13.41 9.35
CA LEU A 136 0.50 13.04 8.09
C LEU A 136 -0.71 13.95 7.81
N ARG A 137 -1.56 14.17 8.81
CA ARG A 137 -2.72 15.07 8.69
C ARG A 137 -2.30 16.53 8.44
N MET A 138 -1.24 17.01 9.11
CA MET A 138 -0.70 18.35 8.85
C MET A 138 -0.18 18.50 7.43
N LEU A 139 0.44 17.47 6.88
CA LEU A 139 0.93 17.47 5.50
C LEU A 139 -0.21 17.52 4.49
N SER A 140 -1.30 16.79 4.75
CA SER A 140 -2.46 16.70 3.86
C SER A 140 -3.38 17.93 3.91
N ASN A 141 -3.43 18.64 5.04
CA ASN A 141 -4.30 19.81 5.23
C ASN A 141 -3.71 21.12 4.69
N ASP A 142 -2.44 21.13 4.29
CA ASP A 142 -1.81 22.33 3.76
C ASP A 142 -2.13 22.47 2.25
N ASN A 143 -3.11 23.32 1.93
CA ASN A 143 -3.59 23.58 0.57
C ASN A 143 -2.57 24.32 -0.32
N LYS A 144 -1.33 24.52 0.14
CA LYS A 144 -0.24 25.11 -0.64
C LYS A 144 0.77 24.03 -1.02
N PRO A 145 0.60 23.36 -2.17
CA PRO A 145 1.48 22.28 -2.60
C PRO A 145 2.95 22.71 -2.75
N ASP A 146 3.20 24.00 -2.98
CA ASP A 146 4.54 24.56 -3.21
C ASP A 146 5.30 24.95 -1.92
N SER A 147 4.79 24.56 -0.76
CA SER A 147 5.43 24.91 0.49
C SER A 147 6.69 24.05 0.71
N PHE A 148 7.87 24.67 0.68
CA PHE A 148 9.13 24.05 1.10
C PHE A 148 9.02 23.42 2.50
N LYS A 149 8.18 24.00 3.37
CA LYS A 149 7.86 23.45 4.68
C LYS A 149 7.22 22.05 4.57
N ASN A 150 6.37 21.80 3.56
CA ASN A 150 5.76 20.49 3.36
C ASN A 150 6.76 19.45 2.84
N LEU A 151 7.72 19.85 2.03
CA LEU A 151 8.84 18.99 1.67
C LEU A 151 9.65 18.57 2.91
N LEU A 152 9.96 19.51 3.79
CA LEU A 152 10.66 19.21 5.03
C LEU A 152 9.86 18.28 5.95
N ARG A 153 8.53 18.46 6.02
CA ARG A 153 7.64 17.54 6.76
C ARG A 153 7.65 16.14 6.17
N LEU A 154 7.59 16.01 4.84
CA LEU A 154 7.69 14.71 4.19
C LEU A 154 9.02 14.03 4.52
N VAL A 155 10.14 14.74 4.41
CA VAL A 155 11.48 14.22 4.75
C VAL A 155 11.53 13.78 6.22
N GLU A 156 10.95 14.58 7.13
CA GLU A 156 10.86 14.26 8.56
C GLU A 156 10.03 12.98 8.78
N ILE A 157 8.85 12.86 8.16
CA ILE A 157 7.99 11.67 8.24
C ILE A 157 8.77 10.44 7.77
N LEU A 158 9.34 10.49 6.57
CA LEU A 158 10.12 9.38 6.01
C LEU A 158 11.31 9.01 6.90
N LYS A 159 11.98 10.01 7.50
CA LYS A 159 13.05 9.76 8.44
C LYS A 159 12.58 9.05 9.70
N ILE A 160 11.45 9.47 10.28
CA ILE A 160 10.86 8.82 11.46
C ILE A 160 10.47 7.37 11.11
N LEU A 161 9.76 7.17 10.02
CA LEU A 161 9.36 5.84 9.52
C LEU A 161 10.55 4.91 9.31
N SER A 162 11.68 5.44 8.84
CA SER A 162 12.91 4.66 8.64
C SER A 162 13.55 4.13 9.93
N LEU A 163 13.05 4.53 11.09
CA LEU A 163 13.52 4.07 12.41
C LEU A 163 12.60 3.01 13.02
N ASP A 164 11.50 2.67 12.36
CA ASP A 164 10.56 1.64 12.84
C ASP A 164 11.21 0.25 12.73
N LYS A 165 11.61 -0.29 13.88
CA LYS A 165 12.21 -1.63 13.96
C LYS A 165 11.19 -2.77 13.82
N ALA A 166 9.92 -2.46 14.01
CA ALA A 166 8.82 -3.40 13.87
C ALA A 166 8.16 -3.35 12.48
N ALA A 167 8.66 -2.48 11.59
CA ALA A 167 8.21 -2.45 10.21
C ALA A 167 8.43 -3.81 9.55
N ARG A 168 7.42 -4.27 8.79
CA ARG A 168 7.38 -5.60 8.21
C ARG A 168 7.30 -5.51 6.69
N ARG A 169 8.20 -6.23 6.01
CA ARG A 169 8.09 -6.44 4.56
C ARG A 169 6.88 -7.33 4.25
N LEU A 170 6.15 -6.97 3.21
CA LEU A 170 5.12 -7.82 2.68
C LEU A 170 5.77 -8.95 1.88
N ASN A 171 5.52 -10.18 2.30
CA ASN A 171 5.98 -11.36 1.58
C ASN A 171 4.83 -11.85 0.69
N ALA A 172 5.18 -12.52 -0.40
CA ALA A 172 4.22 -13.34 -1.13
C ALA A 172 3.48 -14.24 -0.14
N VAL A 173 2.18 -14.36 -0.31
CA VAL A 173 1.29 -15.03 0.63
C VAL A 173 1.82 -16.41 0.99
N ASN A 174 2.38 -16.55 2.19
CA ASN A 174 2.53 -17.84 2.85
C ASN A 174 1.18 -18.34 3.36
N THR A 175 0.14 -18.26 2.55
CA THR A 175 -1.09 -18.99 2.80
C THR A 175 -0.88 -20.43 2.37
N VAL A 176 -0.67 -21.25 3.40
CA VAL A 176 -0.62 -22.72 3.33
C VAL A 176 0.74 -23.29 2.90
N LYS A 177 1.50 -23.72 3.88
CA LYS A 177 2.51 -24.78 3.70
C LYS A 177 1.88 -25.91 2.88
N ASN A 178 2.50 -26.24 1.74
CA ASN A 178 2.19 -27.30 0.79
C ASN A 178 1.30 -26.91 -0.40
N TYR A 179 1.88 -26.24 -1.41
CA TYR A 179 1.40 -26.38 -2.79
C TYR A 179 2.55 -26.30 -3.80
N ASN A 180 2.52 -27.23 -4.77
CA ASN A 180 3.44 -27.38 -5.90
C ASN A 180 3.31 -26.21 -6.90
N ASN A 181 4.22 -26.11 -7.85
CA ASN A 181 4.49 -25.10 -8.89
C ASN A 181 3.31 -24.48 -9.70
N ASN A 182 2.05 -24.58 -9.22
CA ASN A 182 0.85 -23.95 -9.81
C ASN A 182 0.41 -22.68 -9.05
N ASP A 183 1.23 -22.14 -8.17
CA ASP A 183 0.79 -21.05 -7.26
C ASP A 183 0.67 -19.69 -7.95
N THR A 184 1.42 -19.44 -9.02
CA THR A 184 1.31 -18.22 -9.81
C THR A 184 -0.06 -18.08 -10.49
N ASP A 185 -0.55 -19.16 -11.07
CA ASP A 185 -1.87 -19.21 -11.74
C ASP A 185 -3.03 -19.04 -10.73
N ARG A 186 -2.81 -19.47 -9.50
CA ARG A 186 -3.81 -19.36 -8.42
C ARG A 186 -3.83 -17.93 -7.85
N LEU A 187 -2.69 -17.30 -7.67
CA LEU A 187 -2.59 -15.88 -7.28
C LEU A 187 -3.24 -15.00 -8.35
N ASP A 188 -2.95 -15.21 -9.62
CA ASP A 188 -3.58 -14.51 -10.72
C ASP A 188 -5.10 -14.72 -10.72
N SER A 189 -5.59 -15.91 -10.38
CA SER A 189 -7.02 -16.20 -10.26
C SER A 189 -7.67 -15.50 -9.06
N ILE A 190 -6.99 -15.43 -7.92
CA ILE A 190 -7.44 -14.69 -6.74
C ILE A 190 -7.44 -13.19 -7.03
N MET A 191 -6.39 -12.69 -7.67
CA MET A 191 -6.28 -11.28 -8.06
C MET A 191 -7.36 -10.89 -9.08
N LEU A 192 -7.64 -11.77 -10.05
CA LEU A 192 -8.73 -11.59 -11.01
C LEU A 192 -10.09 -11.57 -10.31
N TYR A 193 -10.34 -12.52 -9.40
CA TYR A 193 -11.57 -12.56 -8.63
C TYR A 193 -11.77 -11.33 -7.76
N LEU A 194 -10.70 -10.87 -7.09
CA LEU A 194 -10.71 -9.64 -6.30
C LEU A 194 -10.93 -8.42 -7.20
N HIS A 195 -10.29 -8.36 -8.37
CA HIS A 195 -10.47 -7.29 -9.34
C HIS A 195 -11.90 -7.22 -9.89
N GLU A 196 -12.52 -8.35 -10.20
CA GLU A 196 -13.90 -8.41 -10.70
C GLU A 196 -14.95 -8.14 -9.62
N ASN A 197 -14.58 -8.30 -8.35
CA ASN A 197 -15.51 -8.23 -7.22
C ASN A 197 -15.11 -7.21 -6.14
N TYR A 198 -14.12 -6.34 -6.40
CA TYR A 198 -13.58 -5.40 -5.39
C TYR A 198 -14.65 -4.46 -4.79
N GLN A 199 -15.74 -4.21 -5.49
CA GLN A 199 -16.89 -3.43 -5.00
C GLN A 199 -17.89 -4.25 -4.20
N LYS A 200 -17.76 -5.58 -4.13
CA LYS A 200 -18.72 -6.48 -3.48
C LYS A 200 -18.12 -7.09 -2.21
N ARG A 201 -18.98 -7.41 -1.26
CA ARG A 201 -18.58 -8.20 -0.10
C ARG A 201 -18.21 -9.62 -0.56
N ILE A 202 -16.93 -9.98 -0.44
CA ILE A 202 -16.42 -11.28 -0.85
C ILE A 202 -16.72 -12.30 0.26
N THR A 203 -17.56 -13.29 -0.04
CA THR A 203 -17.80 -14.43 0.85
C THR A 203 -17.05 -15.65 0.32
N PRO A 204 -16.12 -16.26 1.08
CA PRO A 204 -15.48 -17.51 0.66
C PRO A 204 -16.56 -18.60 0.58
N LYS A 205 -16.81 -19.14 -0.60
CA LYS A 205 -17.53 -20.41 -0.72
C LYS A 205 -16.54 -21.52 -0.35
N ILE A 206 -16.58 -21.99 0.88
CA ILE A 206 -15.92 -23.23 1.27
C ILE A 206 -16.67 -24.35 0.54
N ARG A 207 -16.08 -24.88 -0.54
CA ARG A 207 -16.52 -26.18 -1.10
C ARG A 207 -16.15 -27.23 -0.06
N ASN A 208 -17.15 -27.82 0.57
CA ASN A 208 -16.98 -29.02 1.38
C ASN A 208 -16.35 -30.10 0.49
N TYR A 209 -15.11 -30.39 0.73
CA TYR A 209 -14.45 -31.57 0.19
C TYR A 209 -15.01 -32.75 0.96
N HIS A 210 -15.87 -33.54 0.33
CA HIS A 210 -16.16 -34.90 0.79
C HIS A 210 -14.95 -35.78 0.44
N PRO A 211 -14.28 -36.38 1.42
CA PRO A 211 -13.28 -37.39 1.11
C PRO A 211 -14.00 -38.60 0.46
N ILE A 212 -13.59 -38.94 -0.75
CA ILE A 212 -13.96 -40.19 -1.39
C ILE A 212 -13.20 -41.28 -0.60
N HIS A 213 -13.92 -42.05 0.18
CA HIS A 213 -13.42 -43.31 0.72
C HIS A 213 -13.42 -44.34 -0.40
N ASP A 214 -12.27 -44.88 -0.74
CA ASP A 214 -12.01 -46.20 -1.25
C ASP A 214 -11.10 -46.95 -0.28
#